data_8780a6bfaf5f44d4dc178be0a7e9e0df
#
_entry.id   8780a6bfaf5f44d4dc178be0a7e9e0df
#
_cell.length_a   1.000
_cell.length_b   1.000
_cell.length_c   1.000
_cell.angle_alpha   90.00
_cell.angle_beta   90.00
_cell.angle_gamma   90.00
#
_symmetry.space_group_name_H-M   'P 1'
#
loop_
_entity.id
_entity.type
_entity.pdbx_description
1 polymer ?
#
loop_
_entity_poly.entity_id
_entity_poly.type
_entity_poly.pdbx_seq_one_letter_code
_entity_poly.pdbx_strand_id
1 'polypeptide(L)'
;ADFQEILKYAKDRHIEVIPELGVPAHSRAAILAMEKRYQSYMQAGKQEEALAYRLADSGDRSIYLSAQNFKGNTVCACQESTYAFYEKLVVEIGKMYSDAGVEKKNWHSGGDEVPKGVWTASPICNEFLSKNPAIQLADLNDYFRDRTAQILKKHGWMMGGWEEIGQTHSSPAVSPNPKFADQDWKLYAWNAVAGWGGEDMAYKLANAGYPVIICSSANFYFDLAYSWDPDERGHSWSGVVDLYQAWKAVPGKLYLSHDQTIDGKPWNWSDAAQRFTKLTDVGKQNIIGVSGQIWTETIKGGEMLEYYLFPKMLGYVERAWNGDPDWSTQATEDEMKAGRAREWNQFVNLVSQRELPRLETIF
;
A
#
# COMPACT_ATOMS: atom_id res chain seq x y z
N ALA A 1 17.59 -0.30 19.39
CA ALA A 1 18.51 0.85 19.24
C ALA A 1 18.30 1.52 17.89
N ASP A 2 18.53 0.84 16.79
CA ASP A 2 18.55 1.42 15.43
C ASP A 2 17.22 2.07 15.02
N PHE A 3 16.08 1.41 15.28
CA PHE A 3 14.78 1.99 14.96
C PHE A 3 14.48 3.26 15.77
N GLN A 4 14.90 3.32 17.04
CA GLN A 4 14.75 4.52 17.86
C GLN A 4 15.64 5.68 17.36
N GLU A 5 16.80 5.37 16.79
CA GLU A 5 17.66 6.35 16.13
C GLU A 5 17.01 6.91 14.88
N ILE A 6 16.42 6.05 14.04
CA ILE A 6 15.62 6.47 12.87
C ILE A 6 14.47 7.39 13.28
N LEU A 7 13.74 7.05 14.36
CA LEU A 7 12.63 7.87 14.86
C LEU A 7 13.10 9.29 15.25
N LYS A 8 14.23 9.39 15.96
CA LYS A 8 14.81 10.68 16.37
C LYS A 8 15.30 11.48 15.15
N TYR A 9 16.02 10.82 14.26
CA TYR A 9 16.56 11.43 13.05
C TYR A 9 15.46 12.01 12.16
N ALA A 10 14.36 11.28 12.00
CA ALA A 10 13.18 11.72 11.24
C ALA A 10 12.48 12.89 11.94
N LYS A 11 12.28 12.80 13.26
CA LYS A 11 11.68 13.87 14.07
C LYS A 11 12.41 15.20 13.91
N ASP A 12 13.74 15.19 13.96
CA ASP A 12 14.57 16.38 13.80
C ASP A 12 14.45 17.04 12.40
N ARG A 13 13.86 16.29 11.45
CA ARG A 13 13.60 16.73 10.07
C ARG A 13 12.13 16.93 9.77
N HIS A 14 11.28 16.93 10.80
CA HIS A 14 9.83 17.03 10.67
C HIS A 14 9.20 15.93 9.79
N ILE A 15 9.80 14.75 9.78
CA ILE A 15 9.32 13.57 9.05
C ILE A 15 8.64 12.62 10.03
N GLU A 16 7.40 12.27 9.75
CA GLU A 16 6.69 11.24 10.50
C GLU A 16 7.14 9.85 10.00
N VAL A 17 7.54 8.99 10.91
CA VAL A 17 7.73 7.57 10.64
C VAL A 17 6.40 6.87 10.89
N ILE A 18 5.90 6.12 9.92
CA ILE A 18 4.67 5.33 10.01
C ILE A 18 5.07 3.86 9.97
N PRO A 19 4.87 3.09 11.07
CA PRO A 19 5.15 1.66 11.03
C PRO A 19 4.11 0.94 10.19
N GLU A 20 4.56 0.00 9.37
CA GLU A 20 3.69 -0.86 8.56
C GLU A 20 3.84 -2.33 8.97
N LEU A 21 2.69 -2.98 9.21
CA LEU A 21 2.60 -4.43 9.41
C LEU A 21 1.50 -4.99 8.51
N GLY A 22 1.89 -5.68 7.44
CA GLY A 22 0.97 -6.31 6.50
C GLY A 22 0.20 -7.47 7.14
N VAL A 23 -1.09 -7.28 7.37
CA VAL A 23 -2.03 -8.29 7.87
C VAL A 23 -3.42 -8.09 7.22
N PRO A 24 -4.24 -9.14 7.03
CA PRO A 24 -3.99 -10.55 7.38
C PRO A 24 -3.11 -11.31 6.38
N ALA A 25 -2.99 -10.83 5.12
CA ALA A 25 -2.07 -11.38 4.12
C ALA A 25 -0.63 -10.88 4.33
N HIS A 26 0.28 -11.26 3.44
CA HIS A 26 1.72 -10.93 3.51
C HIS A 26 2.42 -11.32 4.82
N SER A 27 1.79 -12.19 5.61
CA SER A 27 2.23 -12.56 6.97
C SER A 27 3.04 -13.85 7.05
N ARG A 28 3.50 -14.41 5.90
CA ARG A 28 4.16 -15.72 5.88
C ARG A 28 5.38 -15.80 6.81
N ALA A 29 6.22 -14.79 6.85
CA ALA A 29 7.40 -14.76 7.72
C ALA A 29 6.99 -14.82 9.21
N ALA A 30 6.00 -14.04 9.61
CA ALA A 30 5.47 -14.05 10.97
C ALA A 30 4.82 -15.41 11.31
N ILE A 31 4.04 -16.00 10.40
CA ILE A 31 3.42 -17.30 10.56
C ILE A 31 4.48 -18.38 10.81
N LEU A 32 5.52 -18.43 9.98
CA LEU A 32 6.60 -19.42 10.12
C LEU A 32 7.40 -19.22 11.41
N ALA A 33 7.68 -17.97 11.79
CA ALA A 33 8.35 -17.66 13.05
C ALA A 33 7.53 -18.09 14.27
N MET A 34 6.23 -17.82 14.27
CA MET A 34 5.33 -18.21 15.37
C MET A 34 5.06 -19.71 15.41
N GLU A 35 5.03 -20.39 14.28
CA GLU A 35 4.95 -21.85 14.25
C GLU A 35 6.23 -22.50 14.83
N LYS A 36 7.42 -21.95 14.49
CA LYS A 36 8.67 -22.40 15.11
C LYS A 36 8.69 -22.15 16.63
N ARG A 37 8.21 -20.99 17.05
CA ARG A 37 8.02 -20.66 18.47
C ARG A 37 7.08 -21.69 19.14
N TYR A 38 5.94 -21.96 18.54
CA TYR A 38 4.97 -22.96 19.02
C TYR A 38 5.63 -24.32 19.26
N GLN A 39 6.34 -24.85 18.27
CA GLN A 39 7.04 -26.14 18.38
C GLN A 39 8.07 -26.15 19.52
N SER A 40 8.85 -25.08 19.68
CA SER A 40 9.86 -24.97 20.73
C SER A 40 9.25 -24.99 22.14
N TYR A 41 8.17 -24.25 22.36
CA TYR A 41 7.48 -24.23 23.66
C TYR A 41 6.73 -25.55 23.94
N MET A 42 6.14 -26.20 22.94
CA MET A 42 5.55 -27.52 23.10
C MET A 42 6.58 -28.57 23.52
N GLN A 43 7.76 -28.58 22.88
CA GLN A 43 8.86 -29.45 23.26
C GLN A 43 9.35 -29.22 24.71
N ALA A 44 9.26 -27.95 25.17
CA ALA A 44 9.60 -27.58 26.54
C ALA A 44 8.47 -27.85 27.55
N GLY A 45 7.34 -28.44 27.14
CA GLY A 45 6.18 -28.70 27.98
C GLY A 45 5.37 -27.46 28.36
N LYS A 46 5.55 -26.35 27.68
CA LYS A 46 4.93 -25.04 27.96
C LYS A 46 3.79 -24.76 26.99
N GLN A 47 2.68 -25.48 27.20
CA GLN A 47 1.56 -25.46 26.25
C GLN A 47 0.86 -24.09 26.17
N GLU A 48 0.68 -23.41 27.28
CA GLU A 48 0.01 -22.10 27.32
C GLU A 48 0.83 -21.05 26.52
N GLU A 49 2.14 -20.97 26.81
CA GLU A 49 3.04 -20.07 26.09
C GLU A 49 3.15 -20.42 24.60
N ALA A 50 3.08 -21.72 24.26
CA ALA A 50 3.08 -22.17 22.87
C ALA A 50 1.89 -21.60 22.09
N LEU A 51 0.70 -21.66 22.67
CA LEU A 51 -0.55 -21.24 22.03
C LEU A 51 -0.74 -19.70 21.98
N ALA A 52 -0.10 -18.95 22.87
CA ALA A 52 -0.38 -17.53 23.12
C ALA A 52 -0.34 -16.64 21.87
N TYR A 53 0.53 -16.94 20.90
CA TYR A 53 0.76 -16.10 19.69
C TYR A 53 0.72 -16.94 18.40
N ARG A 54 -0.05 -17.98 18.37
CA ARG A 54 -0.21 -18.80 17.17
C ARG A 54 -0.99 -18.04 16.12
N LEU A 55 -0.54 -18.06 14.85
CA LEU A 55 -1.12 -17.27 13.77
C LEU A 55 -1.87 -18.10 12.73
N ALA A 56 -1.60 -19.39 12.65
CA ALA A 56 -2.21 -20.28 11.68
C ALA A 56 -3.05 -21.37 12.35
N ASP A 57 -4.15 -21.73 11.71
CA ASP A 57 -4.89 -22.95 12.00
C ASP A 57 -4.21 -24.14 11.31
N SER A 58 -3.64 -25.06 12.07
CA SER A 58 -2.97 -26.25 11.51
C SER A 58 -3.92 -27.23 10.82
N GLY A 59 -5.22 -27.11 11.13
CA GLY A 59 -6.27 -27.90 10.51
C GLY A 59 -6.80 -27.33 9.20
N ASP A 60 -6.41 -26.10 8.86
CA ASP A 60 -6.91 -25.41 7.66
C ASP A 60 -6.49 -26.15 6.38
N ARG A 61 -7.47 -26.46 5.54
CA ARG A 61 -7.32 -27.11 4.23
C ARG A 61 -7.77 -26.20 3.10
N SER A 62 -7.89 -24.91 3.36
CA SER A 62 -8.23 -23.89 2.35
C SER A 62 -7.23 -23.91 1.20
N ILE A 63 -7.77 -23.78 -0.02
CA ILE A 63 -6.95 -23.79 -1.25
C ILE A 63 -6.89 -22.37 -1.77
N TYR A 64 -5.72 -21.75 -1.65
CA TYR A 64 -5.45 -20.43 -2.18
C TYR A 64 -3.95 -20.23 -2.48
N LEU A 65 -3.65 -19.23 -3.29
CA LEU A 65 -2.30 -18.72 -3.51
C LEU A 65 -2.30 -17.21 -3.33
N SER A 66 -1.25 -16.66 -2.73
CA SER A 66 -1.01 -15.22 -2.70
C SER A 66 -0.64 -14.71 -4.11
N ALA A 67 -0.67 -13.38 -4.28
CA ALA A 67 -0.17 -12.74 -5.49
C ALA A 67 1.28 -13.14 -5.83
N GLN A 68 2.11 -13.43 -4.81
CA GLN A 68 3.50 -13.90 -4.94
C GLN A 68 3.61 -15.45 -5.00
N ASN A 69 2.51 -16.17 -5.25
CA ASN A 69 2.44 -17.62 -5.35
C ASN A 69 2.82 -18.40 -4.07
N PHE A 70 2.65 -17.82 -2.89
CA PHE A 70 2.84 -18.52 -1.63
C PHE A 70 1.54 -19.15 -1.12
N LYS A 71 1.66 -20.33 -0.53
CA LYS A 71 0.65 -20.92 0.35
C LYS A 71 0.91 -20.50 1.79
N GLY A 72 -0.16 -20.34 2.60
CA GLY A 72 -0.01 -20.07 4.03
C GLY A 72 0.64 -18.70 4.32
N ASN A 73 0.25 -17.66 3.59
CA ASN A 73 0.69 -16.28 3.84
C ASN A 73 -0.33 -15.43 4.61
N THR A 74 -1.47 -16.00 4.98
CA THR A 74 -2.57 -15.27 5.63
C THR A 74 -2.79 -15.81 7.04
N VAL A 75 -2.85 -14.91 8.03
CA VAL A 75 -3.13 -15.30 9.43
C VAL A 75 -4.58 -15.72 9.60
N CYS A 76 -4.85 -16.58 10.60
CA CYS A 76 -6.21 -16.98 10.92
C CYS A 76 -6.97 -15.83 11.61
N ALA A 77 -8.00 -15.33 10.94
CA ALA A 77 -8.83 -14.24 11.46
C ALA A 77 -9.75 -14.63 12.63
N CYS A 78 -9.94 -15.93 12.86
CA CYS A 78 -10.94 -16.45 13.79
C CYS A 78 -10.36 -16.89 15.14
N GLN A 79 -9.05 -16.72 15.37
CA GLN A 79 -8.40 -17.12 16.60
C GLN A 79 -7.87 -15.95 17.41
N GLU A 80 -8.09 -15.92 18.71
CA GLU A 80 -7.71 -14.83 19.60
C GLU A 80 -6.17 -14.63 19.69
N SER A 81 -5.40 -15.71 19.51
CA SER A 81 -3.93 -15.63 19.52
C SER A 81 -3.36 -14.75 18.40
N THR A 82 -4.06 -14.62 17.27
CA THR A 82 -3.71 -13.68 16.18
C THR A 82 -3.78 -12.24 16.66
N TYR A 83 -4.86 -11.88 17.36
CA TYR A 83 -5.05 -10.52 17.89
C TYR A 83 -4.11 -10.24 19.07
N ALA A 84 -3.85 -11.23 19.92
CA ALA A 84 -2.87 -11.12 20.99
C ALA A 84 -1.45 -10.87 20.45
N PHE A 85 -1.07 -11.53 19.36
CA PHE A 85 0.20 -11.26 18.67
C PHE A 85 0.25 -9.85 18.10
N TYR A 86 -0.80 -9.44 17.37
CA TYR A 86 -0.88 -8.11 16.77
C TYR A 86 -0.80 -7.03 17.84
N GLU A 87 -1.57 -7.15 18.91
CA GLU A 87 -1.55 -6.20 20.02
C GLU A 87 -0.17 -6.14 20.70
N LYS A 88 0.50 -7.29 20.85
CA LYS A 88 1.87 -7.33 21.40
C LYS A 88 2.84 -6.50 20.55
N LEU A 89 2.78 -6.63 19.22
CA LEU A 89 3.62 -5.82 18.32
C LEU A 89 3.28 -4.34 18.40
N VAL A 90 1.99 -3.98 18.41
CA VAL A 90 1.54 -2.59 18.56
C VAL A 90 2.08 -1.96 19.85
N VAL A 91 2.05 -2.70 20.96
CA VAL A 91 2.57 -2.24 22.26
C VAL A 91 4.09 -2.06 22.21
N GLU A 92 4.83 -3.04 21.69
CA GLU A 92 6.30 -2.99 21.65
C GLU A 92 6.81 -1.88 20.73
N ILE A 93 6.21 -1.71 19.55
CA ILE A 93 6.56 -0.61 18.64
C ILE A 93 6.18 0.73 19.29
N GLY A 94 5.00 0.82 19.91
CA GLY A 94 4.57 2.01 20.64
C GLY A 94 5.53 2.40 21.77
N LYS A 95 6.12 1.41 22.44
CA LYS A 95 7.17 1.64 23.44
C LYS A 95 8.43 2.23 22.80
N MET A 96 8.85 1.77 21.63
CA MET A 96 10.00 2.33 20.93
C MET A 96 9.81 3.81 20.59
N TYR A 97 8.58 4.22 20.20
CA TYR A 97 8.23 5.63 19.98
C TYR A 97 8.34 6.45 21.27
N SER A 98 7.76 5.93 22.35
CA SER A 98 7.81 6.60 23.66
C SER A 98 9.25 6.74 24.18
N ASP A 99 10.06 5.69 24.04
CA ASP A 99 11.48 5.70 24.45
C ASP A 99 12.31 6.69 23.59
N ALA A 100 11.92 6.90 22.33
CA ALA A 100 12.54 7.88 21.44
C ALA A 100 12.02 9.32 21.66
N GLY A 101 10.99 9.52 22.47
CA GLY A 101 10.34 10.81 22.64
C GLY A 101 9.57 11.28 21.39
N VAL A 102 9.07 10.35 20.60
CA VAL A 102 8.29 10.60 19.37
C VAL A 102 6.83 10.27 19.61
N GLU A 103 5.93 11.14 19.14
CA GLU A 103 4.50 10.94 19.25
C GLU A 103 4.03 9.83 18.30
N LYS A 104 3.14 8.97 18.78
CA LYS A 104 2.42 7.99 17.98
C LYS A 104 1.28 8.69 17.24
N LYS A 105 1.18 8.49 15.93
CA LYS A 105 0.09 9.07 15.12
C LYS A 105 -0.53 8.03 14.20
N ASN A 106 0.11 7.72 13.12
CA ASN A 106 -0.42 6.86 12.08
C ASN A 106 0.24 5.48 12.11
N TRP A 107 -0.55 4.46 11.77
CA TRP A 107 -0.12 3.08 11.62
C TRP A 107 -0.67 2.51 10.32
N HIS A 108 0.17 1.91 9.50
CA HIS A 108 -0.26 1.24 8.28
C HIS A 108 -0.43 -0.27 8.54
N SER A 109 -1.64 -0.78 8.36
CA SER A 109 -2.00 -2.17 8.70
C SER A 109 -1.94 -3.13 7.51
N GLY A 110 -1.40 -2.71 6.37
CA GLY A 110 -1.46 -3.51 5.14
C GLY A 110 -2.88 -3.66 4.63
N GLY A 111 -3.38 -4.88 4.56
CA GLY A 111 -4.76 -5.23 4.21
C GLY A 111 -4.98 -5.56 2.74
N ASP A 112 -3.93 -5.46 1.94
CA ASP A 112 -3.89 -5.75 0.52
C ASP A 112 -3.84 -7.26 0.23
N GLU A 113 -4.26 -7.62 -0.98
CA GLU A 113 -4.08 -8.92 -1.61
C GLU A 113 -4.50 -10.13 -0.76
N VAL A 114 -5.56 -10.00 0.05
CA VAL A 114 -6.12 -11.16 0.78
C VAL A 114 -6.66 -12.17 -0.23
N PRO A 115 -6.08 -13.39 -0.30
CA PRO A 115 -6.39 -14.32 -1.37
C PRO A 115 -7.84 -14.82 -1.32
N LYS A 116 -8.46 -14.98 -2.48
CA LYS A 116 -9.74 -15.70 -2.57
C LYS A 116 -9.56 -17.15 -2.10
N GLY A 117 -10.52 -17.65 -1.33
CA GLY A 117 -10.49 -19.02 -0.82
C GLY A 117 -9.81 -19.20 0.53
N VAL A 118 -9.24 -18.13 1.10
CA VAL A 118 -8.68 -18.15 2.46
C VAL A 118 -9.79 -18.43 3.48
N TRP A 119 -9.46 -19.16 4.55
CA TRP A 119 -10.35 -19.55 5.68
C TRP A 119 -11.55 -20.46 5.32
N THR A 120 -11.75 -20.79 4.05
CA THR A 120 -12.93 -21.56 3.57
C THR A 120 -13.00 -22.97 4.14
N ALA A 121 -11.89 -23.59 4.51
CA ALA A 121 -11.78 -24.92 5.07
C ALA A 121 -10.99 -24.94 6.39
N SER A 122 -10.99 -23.83 7.12
CA SER A 122 -10.42 -23.71 8.46
C SER A 122 -11.41 -24.26 9.52
N PRO A 123 -11.08 -25.30 10.27
CA PRO A 123 -11.88 -25.77 11.40
C PRO A 123 -12.15 -24.68 12.45
N ILE A 124 -11.14 -23.85 12.76
CA ILE A 124 -11.28 -22.74 13.72
C ILE A 124 -12.28 -21.71 13.21
N CYS A 125 -12.21 -21.31 11.93
CA CYS A 125 -13.16 -20.36 11.38
C CYS A 125 -14.56 -20.96 11.24
N ASN A 126 -14.71 -22.21 10.90
CA ASN A 126 -16.01 -22.89 10.87
C ASN A 126 -16.66 -22.94 12.26
N GLU A 127 -15.89 -23.24 13.31
CA GLU A 127 -16.37 -23.19 14.68
C GLU A 127 -16.75 -21.77 15.11
N PHE A 128 -15.90 -20.78 14.78
CA PHE A 128 -16.17 -19.37 15.06
C PHE A 128 -17.49 -18.91 14.42
N LEU A 129 -17.67 -19.19 13.13
CA LEU A 129 -18.88 -18.80 12.38
C LEU A 129 -20.14 -19.48 12.93
N SER A 130 -20.05 -20.75 13.34
CA SER A 130 -21.16 -21.48 13.96
C SER A 130 -21.63 -20.85 15.28
N LYS A 131 -20.70 -20.27 16.03
CA LYS A 131 -20.97 -19.58 17.30
C LYS A 131 -21.41 -18.12 17.09
N ASN A 132 -21.19 -17.55 15.92
CA ASN A 132 -21.47 -16.17 15.57
C ASN A 132 -22.31 -16.09 14.28
N PRO A 133 -23.58 -16.54 14.28
CA PRO A 133 -24.38 -16.69 13.06
C PRO A 133 -24.68 -15.39 12.30
N ALA A 134 -24.42 -14.23 12.93
CA ALA A 134 -24.52 -12.94 12.27
C ALA A 134 -23.32 -12.59 11.36
N ILE A 135 -22.21 -13.34 11.48
CA ILE A 135 -21.01 -13.15 10.68
C ILE A 135 -20.95 -14.27 9.64
N GLN A 136 -20.80 -13.90 8.38
CA GLN A 136 -20.61 -14.85 7.30
C GLN A 136 -19.12 -14.96 6.93
N LEU A 137 -18.74 -15.99 6.19
CA LEU A 137 -17.36 -16.17 5.70
C LEU A 137 -16.86 -14.94 4.92
N ALA A 138 -17.73 -14.34 4.12
CA ALA A 138 -17.41 -13.12 3.36
C ALA A 138 -17.11 -11.90 4.24
N ASP A 139 -17.61 -11.88 5.47
CA ASP A 139 -17.43 -10.77 6.40
C ASP A 139 -16.17 -10.89 7.25
N LEU A 140 -15.44 -12.02 7.17
CA LEU A 140 -14.27 -12.27 8.03
C LEU A 140 -13.15 -11.24 7.81
N ASN A 141 -13.01 -10.73 6.59
CA ASN A 141 -12.03 -9.69 6.31
C ASN A 141 -12.41 -8.38 7.02
N ASP A 142 -13.67 -7.98 6.95
CA ASP A 142 -14.20 -6.80 7.67
C ASP A 142 -14.13 -6.99 9.19
N TYR A 143 -14.43 -8.19 9.68
CA TYR A 143 -14.28 -8.55 11.09
C TYR A 143 -12.83 -8.39 11.57
N PHE A 144 -11.87 -8.88 10.77
CA PHE A 144 -10.45 -8.77 11.08
C PHE A 144 -10.00 -7.30 11.14
N ARG A 145 -10.42 -6.48 10.17
CA ARG A 145 -10.10 -5.05 10.11
C ARG A 145 -10.64 -4.30 11.31
N ASP A 146 -11.89 -4.55 11.66
CA ASP A 146 -12.53 -3.92 12.82
C ASP A 146 -11.78 -4.25 14.11
N ARG A 147 -11.41 -5.52 14.32
CA ARG A 147 -10.63 -5.98 15.48
C ARG A 147 -9.25 -5.31 15.56
N THR A 148 -8.53 -5.25 14.45
CA THR A 148 -7.20 -4.61 14.41
C THR A 148 -7.29 -3.10 14.60
N ALA A 149 -8.30 -2.45 14.03
CA ALA A 149 -8.55 -1.02 14.25
C ALA A 149 -8.84 -0.70 15.72
N GLN A 150 -9.65 -1.52 16.40
CA GLN A 150 -9.92 -1.36 17.84
C GLN A 150 -8.64 -1.48 18.68
N ILE A 151 -7.76 -2.43 18.35
CA ILE A 151 -6.45 -2.57 19.01
C ILE A 151 -5.62 -1.30 18.80
N LEU A 152 -5.48 -0.82 17.57
CA LEU A 152 -4.72 0.39 17.27
C LEU A 152 -5.26 1.60 18.02
N LYS A 153 -6.58 1.82 18.00
CA LYS A 153 -7.26 2.91 18.72
C LYS A 153 -7.02 2.83 20.22
N LYS A 154 -7.10 1.63 20.82
CA LYS A 154 -6.82 1.39 22.25
C LYS A 154 -5.40 1.84 22.63
N HIS A 155 -4.45 1.73 21.73
CA HIS A 155 -3.04 2.08 21.98
C HIS A 155 -2.65 3.45 21.40
N GLY A 156 -3.61 4.27 20.97
CA GLY A 156 -3.40 5.65 20.53
C GLY A 156 -2.84 5.79 19.12
N TRP A 157 -3.09 4.82 18.25
CA TRP A 157 -2.75 4.85 16.83
C TRP A 157 -3.99 5.12 15.97
N MET A 158 -3.82 5.86 14.90
CA MET A 158 -4.80 5.99 13.82
C MET A 158 -4.47 4.98 12.73
N MET A 159 -5.46 4.19 12.36
CA MET A 159 -5.29 3.17 11.32
C MET A 159 -5.21 3.79 9.93
N GLY A 160 -4.35 3.27 9.09
CA GLY A 160 -4.32 3.38 7.64
C GLY A 160 -4.03 2.01 7.05
N GLY A 161 -4.04 1.92 5.74
CA GLY A 161 -3.69 0.70 5.01
C GLY A 161 -3.92 0.85 3.52
N TRP A 162 -3.65 -0.20 2.77
CA TRP A 162 -3.88 -0.20 1.33
C TRP A 162 -5.37 -0.05 1.01
N GLU A 163 -5.67 0.37 -0.20
CA GLU A 163 -7.05 0.71 -0.63
C GLU A 163 -8.08 -0.37 -0.31
N GLU A 164 -7.66 -1.64 -0.26
CA GLU A 164 -8.54 -2.78 0.00
C GLU A 164 -9.18 -2.76 1.38
N ILE A 165 -8.56 -2.08 2.38
CA ILE A 165 -9.22 -1.96 3.70
C ILE A 165 -10.47 -1.07 3.65
N GLY A 166 -10.58 -0.20 2.65
CA GLY A 166 -11.76 0.64 2.39
C GLY A 166 -12.71 0.05 1.33
N GLN A 167 -12.47 -1.17 0.86
CA GLN A 167 -13.27 -1.80 -0.20
C GLN A 167 -14.18 -2.90 0.34
N THR A 168 -15.30 -3.13 -0.37
CA THR A 168 -16.16 -4.30 -0.15
C THR A 168 -15.54 -5.53 -0.80
N HIS A 169 -15.64 -6.68 -0.13
CA HIS A 169 -15.17 -7.98 -0.63
C HIS A 169 -16.30 -8.99 -0.86
N SER A 170 -17.52 -8.63 -0.49
CA SER A 170 -18.72 -9.48 -0.59
C SER A 170 -19.49 -9.36 -1.91
N SER A 171 -19.13 -8.37 -2.74
CA SER A 171 -19.79 -8.14 -4.05
C SER A 171 -18.91 -8.63 -5.21
N PRO A 172 -19.48 -9.06 -6.35
CA PRO A 172 -18.69 -9.32 -7.55
C PRO A 172 -17.98 -8.07 -8.09
N ALA A 173 -18.48 -6.87 -7.78
CA ALA A 173 -17.87 -5.59 -8.13
C ALA A 173 -17.26 -4.95 -6.88
N VAL A 174 -15.95 -4.68 -6.93
CA VAL A 174 -15.25 -3.95 -5.87
C VAL A 174 -15.74 -2.50 -5.83
N SER A 175 -16.10 -2.04 -4.65
CA SER A 175 -16.61 -0.68 -4.41
C SER A 175 -16.19 -0.17 -3.01
N PRO A 176 -16.26 1.14 -2.75
CA PRO A 176 -16.04 1.65 -1.41
C PRO A 176 -16.95 0.99 -0.38
N ASN A 177 -16.39 0.62 0.76
CA ASN A 177 -17.14 0.02 1.88
C ASN A 177 -17.69 1.11 2.77
N PRO A 178 -19.02 1.32 2.83
CA PRO A 178 -19.59 2.39 3.64
C PRO A 178 -19.44 2.16 5.15
N LYS A 179 -19.15 0.94 5.57
CA LYS A 179 -19.03 0.56 6.99
C LYS A 179 -17.92 1.31 7.72
N PHE A 180 -16.85 1.68 7.02
CA PHE A 180 -15.67 2.26 7.62
C PHE A 180 -15.37 3.69 7.15
N ALA A 181 -16.24 4.30 6.33
CA ALA A 181 -16.01 5.60 5.72
C ALA A 181 -15.94 6.76 6.74
N ASP A 182 -16.48 6.57 7.94
CA ASP A 182 -16.48 7.52 9.05
C ASP A 182 -15.35 7.30 10.07
N GLN A 183 -14.42 6.37 9.79
CA GLN A 183 -13.36 5.99 10.73
C GLN A 183 -12.05 6.80 10.55
N ASP A 184 -12.01 7.76 9.64
CA ASP A 184 -10.81 8.55 9.30
C ASP A 184 -9.58 7.69 8.88
N TRP A 185 -9.81 6.46 8.41
CA TRP A 185 -8.73 5.59 7.96
C TRP A 185 -8.08 6.15 6.72
N LYS A 186 -6.76 6.31 6.74
CA LYS A 186 -5.98 6.75 5.58
C LYS A 186 -5.77 5.60 4.62
N LEU A 187 -6.29 5.73 3.40
CA LEU A 187 -6.19 4.70 2.39
C LEU A 187 -5.09 5.03 1.38
N TYR A 188 -4.20 4.07 1.18
CA TYR A 188 -3.10 4.14 0.23
C TYR A 188 -3.53 3.43 -1.07
N ALA A 189 -3.94 4.23 -2.06
CA ALA A 189 -4.50 3.73 -3.30
C ALA A 189 -3.41 3.46 -4.34
N TRP A 190 -3.13 2.20 -4.58
CA TRP A 190 -2.01 1.74 -5.40
C TRP A 190 -2.39 1.25 -6.79
N ASN A 191 -3.61 0.68 -6.96
CA ASN A 191 -4.01 0.03 -8.20
C ASN A 191 -4.36 1.05 -9.29
N ALA A 192 -3.34 1.53 -9.98
CA ALA A 192 -3.45 2.45 -11.11
C ALA A 192 -2.98 1.80 -12.42
N VAL A 193 -3.06 0.46 -12.54
CA VAL A 193 -2.62 -0.26 -13.74
C VAL A 193 -3.61 -0.04 -14.87
N ALA A 194 -3.19 0.70 -15.90
CA ALA A 194 -4.05 1.02 -17.02
C ALA A 194 -4.52 -0.24 -17.78
N GLY A 195 -5.82 -0.45 -17.83
CA GLY A 195 -6.46 -1.61 -18.44
C GLY A 195 -6.93 -2.69 -17.46
N TRP A 196 -6.66 -2.56 -16.17
CA TRP A 196 -7.17 -3.50 -15.15
C TRP A 196 -8.58 -3.16 -14.66
N GLY A 197 -9.06 -1.92 -14.89
CA GLY A 197 -10.41 -1.49 -14.50
C GLY A 197 -10.54 -1.02 -13.05
N GLY A 198 -9.43 -0.90 -12.34
CA GLY A 198 -9.34 -0.38 -10.96
C GLY A 198 -8.78 1.04 -10.86
N GLU A 199 -8.42 1.65 -11.98
CA GLU A 199 -7.60 2.86 -12.07
C GLU A 199 -8.22 4.09 -11.40
N ASP A 200 -9.53 4.12 -11.23
CA ASP A 200 -10.29 5.21 -10.60
C ASP A 200 -10.74 4.92 -9.16
N MET A 201 -10.27 3.81 -8.57
CA MET A 201 -10.66 3.41 -7.21
C MET A 201 -10.28 4.47 -6.17
N ALA A 202 -9.13 5.10 -6.30
CA ALA A 202 -8.73 6.23 -5.46
C ALA A 202 -9.83 7.31 -5.38
N TYR A 203 -10.45 7.65 -6.52
CA TYR A 203 -11.50 8.67 -6.57
C TYR A 203 -12.83 8.19 -6.01
N LYS A 204 -13.16 6.91 -6.22
CA LYS A 204 -14.35 6.29 -5.61
C LYS A 204 -14.27 6.33 -4.09
N LEU A 205 -13.11 5.96 -3.54
CA LEU A 205 -12.85 5.99 -2.09
C LEU A 205 -12.89 7.41 -1.54
N ALA A 206 -12.23 8.36 -2.21
CA ALA A 206 -12.23 9.77 -1.81
C ALA A 206 -13.64 10.38 -1.83
N ASN A 207 -14.44 10.08 -2.87
CA ASN A 207 -15.84 10.52 -2.96
C ASN A 207 -16.72 9.87 -1.88
N ALA A 208 -16.36 8.70 -1.40
CA ALA A 208 -17.06 8.00 -0.32
C ALA A 208 -16.70 8.50 1.09
N GLY A 209 -15.76 9.46 1.20
CA GLY A 209 -15.40 10.11 2.47
C GLY A 209 -14.06 9.66 3.05
N TYR A 210 -13.35 8.72 2.44
CA TYR A 210 -12.05 8.31 2.95
C TYR A 210 -10.93 9.31 2.61
N PRO A 211 -10.04 9.64 3.56
CA PRO A 211 -8.77 10.28 3.26
C PRO A 211 -7.89 9.34 2.41
N VAL A 212 -7.51 9.76 1.20
CA VAL A 212 -6.78 8.94 0.22
C VAL A 212 -5.41 9.52 -0.09
N ILE A 213 -4.40 8.67 -0.05
CA ILE A 213 -3.04 8.94 -0.52
C ILE A 213 -2.86 8.16 -1.83
N ILE A 214 -2.52 8.85 -2.90
CA ILE A 214 -2.33 8.24 -4.22
C ILE A 214 -0.94 7.63 -4.31
N CYS A 215 -0.89 6.32 -4.47
CA CYS A 215 0.31 5.49 -4.56
C CYS A 215 0.43 4.85 -5.96
N SER A 216 0.08 5.58 -7.02
CA SER A 216 0.00 5.06 -8.39
C SER A 216 1.16 4.12 -8.72
N SER A 217 0.90 2.81 -8.80
CA SER A 217 1.93 1.82 -9.11
C SER A 217 2.59 2.05 -10.47
N ALA A 218 1.83 2.54 -11.44
CA ALA A 218 2.35 2.85 -12.78
C ALA A 218 3.25 4.11 -12.85
N ASN A 219 3.34 4.88 -11.75
CA ASN A 219 4.11 6.12 -11.69
C ASN A 219 5.11 6.18 -10.53
N PHE A 220 4.75 5.60 -9.38
CA PHE A 220 5.45 5.85 -8.11
C PHE A 220 6.03 4.59 -7.44
N TYR A 221 5.96 3.41 -8.10
CA TYR A 221 6.65 2.21 -7.62
C TYR A 221 8.07 2.20 -8.19
N PHE A 222 9.03 2.62 -7.39
CA PHE A 222 10.42 2.82 -7.82
C PHE A 222 11.18 1.52 -8.06
N ASP A 223 10.75 0.40 -7.46
CA ASP A 223 11.27 -0.95 -7.68
C ASP A 223 10.88 -1.55 -9.04
N LEU A 224 9.96 -0.92 -9.79
CA LEU A 224 9.67 -1.33 -11.16
C LEU A 224 10.84 -1.00 -12.10
N ALA A 225 11.01 -1.82 -13.14
CA ALA A 225 12.06 -1.67 -14.13
C ALA A 225 12.02 -0.32 -14.85
N TYR A 226 13.17 0.19 -15.27
CA TYR A 226 13.26 1.42 -16.05
C TYR A 226 12.78 1.26 -17.49
N SER A 227 12.91 0.05 -18.03
CA SER A 227 12.54 -0.26 -19.42
C SER A 227 12.02 -1.69 -19.56
N TRP A 228 11.51 -2.00 -20.74
CA TRP A 228 11.09 -3.36 -21.10
C TRP A 228 12.26 -4.25 -21.57
N ASP A 229 13.50 -3.82 -21.40
CA ASP A 229 14.67 -4.64 -21.69
C ASP A 229 14.67 -5.88 -20.77
N PRO A 230 14.78 -7.11 -21.30
CA PRO A 230 14.82 -8.33 -20.48
C PRO A 230 15.98 -8.38 -19.47
N ASP A 231 17.06 -7.65 -19.73
CA ASP A 231 18.23 -7.57 -18.85
C ASP A 231 18.08 -6.47 -17.77
N GLU A 232 17.02 -5.61 -17.89
CA GLU A 232 16.73 -4.59 -16.91
C GLU A 232 16.18 -5.23 -15.62
N ARG A 233 16.63 -4.71 -14.48
CA ARG A 233 16.24 -5.20 -13.16
C ARG A 233 14.92 -4.60 -12.71
N GLY A 234 14.19 -5.35 -11.88
CA GLY A 234 12.91 -4.93 -11.31
C GLY A 234 11.75 -5.70 -11.92
N HIS A 235 10.60 -5.48 -11.32
CA HIS A 235 9.35 -5.99 -11.84
C HIS A 235 8.75 -5.05 -12.89
N SER A 236 7.80 -5.54 -13.70
CA SER A 236 7.11 -4.76 -14.73
C SER A 236 5.60 -5.02 -14.77
N TRP A 237 5.05 -5.58 -13.68
CA TRP A 237 3.64 -5.97 -13.60
C TRP A 237 2.67 -4.78 -13.71
N SER A 238 3.10 -3.56 -13.36
CA SER A 238 2.32 -2.32 -13.51
C SER A 238 2.85 -1.42 -14.64
N GLY A 239 3.78 -1.93 -15.45
CA GLY A 239 4.51 -1.18 -16.46
C GLY A 239 5.95 -0.93 -16.05
N VAL A 240 6.59 0.01 -16.72
CA VAL A 240 7.94 0.49 -16.38
C VAL A 240 7.85 1.88 -15.76
N VAL A 241 8.73 2.16 -14.81
CA VAL A 241 8.78 3.46 -14.13
C VAL A 241 10.17 4.05 -14.26
N ASP A 242 10.25 5.18 -14.92
CA ASP A 242 11.43 6.02 -15.05
C ASP A 242 11.16 7.44 -14.49
N LEU A 243 12.09 8.34 -14.66
CA LEU A 243 11.94 9.74 -14.26
C LEU A 243 10.73 10.41 -14.92
N TYR A 244 10.47 10.11 -16.20
CA TYR A 244 9.36 10.70 -16.95
C TYR A 244 8.02 10.14 -16.48
N GLN A 245 7.92 8.84 -16.24
CA GLN A 245 6.70 8.20 -15.73
C GLN A 245 6.32 8.78 -14.36
N ALA A 246 7.29 8.98 -13.48
CA ALA A 246 7.04 9.58 -12.17
C ALA A 246 6.63 11.07 -12.30
N TRP A 247 7.31 11.83 -13.14
CA TRP A 247 7.05 13.24 -13.32
C TRP A 247 5.69 13.54 -13.99
N LYS A 248 5.26 12.73 -14.97
CA LYS A 248 4.03 13.00 -15.74
C LYS A 248 2.73 12.68 -15.01
N ALA A 249 2.80 12.10 -13.81
CA ALA A 249 1.62 11.77 -13.02
C ALA A 249 0.73 13.00 -12.76
N VAL A 250 -0.59 12.79 -12.80
CA VAL A 250 -1.59 13.84 -12.55
C VAL A 250 -2.55 13.34 -11.47
N PRO A 251 -2.24 13.55 -10.19
CA PRO A 251 -3.04 13.02 -9.07
C PRO A 251 -4.52 13.39 -9.12
N GLY A 252 -4.88 14.59 -9.54
CA GLY A 252 -6.26 15.04 -9.69
C GLY A 252 -6.95 14.57 -10.98
N LYS A 253 -6.20 14.02 -11.94
CA LYS A 253 -6.71 13.49 -13.21
C LYS A 253 -5.92 12.25 -13.64
N LEU A 254 -5.96 11.18 -12.84
CA LEU A 254 -5.14 9.98 -13.03
C LEU A 254 -5.21 9.40 -14.44
N TYR A 255 -6.32 9.58 -15.14
CA TYR A 255 -6.44 9.15 -16.53
C TYR A 255 -5.46 9.84 -17.50
N LEU A 256 -4.90 11.00 -17.14
CA LEU A 256 -3.86 11.69 -17.92
C LEU A 256 -2.45 11.14 -17.62
N SER A 257 -2.29 10.32 -16.61
CA SER A 257 -1.00 9.75 -16.19
C SER A 257 -0.52 8.62 -17.08
N HIS A 258 -1.37 8.13 -18.00
CA HIS A 258 -1.08 6.98 -18.87
C HIS A 258 -1.01 7.39 -20.34
N ASP A 259 -0.13 6.73 -21.10
CA ASP A 259 -0.05 6.84 -22.56
C ASP A 259 -0.46 5.54 -23.26
N GLN A 260 -0.40 4.41 -22.53
CA GLN A 260 -0.77 3.07 -22.99
C GLN A 260 -1.27 2.22 -21.82
N THR A 261 -2.02 1.17 -22.15
CA THR A 261 -2.39 0.13 -21.20
C THR A 261 -1.21 -0.81 -20.94
N ILE A 262 -1.32 -1.66 -19.93
CA ILE A 262 -0.27 -2.64 -19.58
C ILE A 262 0.02 -3.63 -20.72
N ASP A 263 -0.95 -3.91 -21.58
CA ASP A 263 -0.81 -4.75 -22.77
C ASP A 263 -0.37 -3.97 -24.03
N GLY A 264 0.08 -2.72 -23.86
CA GLY A 264 0.69 -1.91 -24.91
C GLY A 264 -0.31 -1.22 -25.86
N LYS A 265 -1.61 -1.28 -25.61
CA LYS A 265 -2.59 -0.55 -26.41
C LYS A 265 -2.58 0.93 -26.10
N PRO A 266 -2.76 1.82 -27.09
CA PRO A 266 -2.87 3.26 -26.83
C PRO A 266 -3.95 3.58 -25.80
N TRP A 267 -3.64 4.45 -24.85
CA TRP A 267 -4.57 4.97 -23.88
C TRP A 267 -5.12 6.30 -24.35
N ASN A 268 -6.43 6.33 -24.68
CA ASN A 268 -7.09 7.55 -25.11
C ASN A 268 -7.59 8.35 -23.91
N TRP A 269 -7.09 9.58 -23.73
CA TRP A 269 -7.44 10.42 -22.60
C TRP A 269 -8.90 10.86 -22.60
N SER A 270 -9.46 11.16 -23.77
CA SER A 270 -10.87 11.58 -23.89
C SER A 270 -11.83 10.45 -23.51
N ASP A 271 -11.57 9.23 -23.98
CA ASP A 271 -12.36 8.07 -23.62
C ASP A 271 -12.20 7.70 -22.13
N ALA A 272 -10.97 7.80 -21.62
CA ALA A 272 -10.69 7.57 -20.21
C ALA A 272 -11.40 8.59 -19.33
N ALA A 273 -11.38 9.87 -19.67
CA ALA A 273 -12.07 10.92 -18.94
C ALA A 273 -13.59 10.72 -18.85
N GLN A 274 -14.20 10.04 -19.82
CA GLN A 274 -15.63 9.71 -19.78
C GLN A 274 -15.94 8.54 -18.85
N ARG A 275 -15.00 7.58 -18.73
CA ARG A 275 -15.15 6.37 -17.92
C ARG A 275 -14.77 6.55 -16.45
N PHE A 276 -13.78 7.39 -16.20
CA PHE A 276 -13.26 7.64 -14.84
C PHE A 276 -14.31 8.27 -13.94
N THR A 277 -14.35 7.83 -12.71
CA THR A 277 -15.08 8.50 -11.64
C THR A 277 -14.57 9.95 -11.50
N LYS A 278 -15.48 10.89 -11.56
CA LYS A 278 -15.15 12.31 -11.34
C LYS A 278 -15.05 12.58 -9.85
N LEU A 279 -14.00 13.27 -9.44
CA LEU A 279 -13.89 13.76 -8.06
C LEU A 279 -14.99 14.80 -7.80
N THR A 280 -15.76 14.57 -6.76
CA THR A 280 -16.64 15.58 -6.15
C THR A 280 -15.79 16.62 -5.42
N ASP A 281 -16.40 17.75 -5.01
CA ASP A 281 -15.64 18.74 -4.24
C ASP A 281 -15.18 18.21 -2.88
N VAL A 282 -15.96 17.33 -2.25
CA VAL A 282 -15.55 16.59 -1.05
C VAL A 282 -14.43 15.61 -1.39
N GLY A 283 -14.56 14.85 -2.48
CA GLY A 283 -13.54 13.92 -2.92
C GLY A 283 -12.20 14.57 -3.19
N LYS A 284 -12.18 15.78 -3.78
CA LYS A 284 -10.93 16.55 -3.98
C LYS A 284 -10.23 16.89 -2.66
N GLN A 285 -10.99 17.23 -1.61
CA GLN A 285 -10.44 17.52 -0.29
C GLN A 285 -9.93 16.26 0.41
N ASN A 286 -10.47 15.10 0.06
CA ASN A 286 -10.07 13.82 0.61
C ASN A 286 -8.83 13.23 -0.09
N ILE A 287 -8.37 13.75 -1.23
CA ILE A 287 -7.04 13.42 -1.75
C ILE A 287 -6.02 14.23 -0.94
N ILE A 288 -5.37 13.55 0.02
CA ILE A 288 -4.52 14.20 1.02
C ILE A 288 -3.02 14.17 0.69
N GLY A 289 -2.64 13.49 -0.37
CA GLY A 289 -1.24 13.43 -0.79
C GLY A 289 -0.94 12.33 -1.80
N VAL A 290 0.35 12.19 -2.08
CA VAL A 290 0.91 11.12 -2.91
C VAL A 290 1.99 10.37 -2.13
N SER A 291 2.23 9.08 -2.46
CA SER A 291 3.29 8.28 -1.85
C SER A 291 4.02 7.47 -2.91
N GLY A 292 5.35 7.42 -2.80
CA GLY A 292 6.20 6.55 -3.62
C GLY A 292 6.57 5.28 -2.83
N GLN A 293 6.55 4.14 -3.50
CA GLN A 293 6.87 2.83 -2.92
C GLN A 293 8.19 2.31 -3.47
N ILE A 294 8.89 1.53 -2.63
CA ILE A 294 10.05 0.76 -3.04
C ILE A 294 10.03 -0.59 -2.33
N TRP A 295 9.72 -1.64 -3.09
CA TRP A 295 9.69 -3.00 -2.59
C TRP A 295 11.05 -3.66 -2.79
N THR A 296 11.39 -4.62 -1.95
CA THR A 296 12.78 -5.08 -1.84
C THR A 296 13.05 -6.45 -2.43
N GLU A 297 12.09 -7.04 -3.15
CA GLU A 297 12.21 -8.39 -3.73
C GLU A 297 13.42 -8.53 -4.66
N THR A 298 13.74 -7.47 -5.39
CA THR A 298 14.86 -7.46 -6.35
C THR A 298 16.06 -6.64 -5.88
N ILE A 299 15.99 -5.99 -4.69
CA ILE A 299 17.06 -5.12 -4.17
C ILE A 299 18.10 -5.96 -3.41
N LYS A 300 19.37 -5.85 -3.82
CA LYS A 300 20.52 -6.49 -3.18
C LYS A 300 21.60 -5.47 -2.86
N GLY A 301 21.41 -4.77 -1.72
CA GLY A 301 22.38 -3.80 -1.23
C GLY A 301 22.08 -2.35 -1.59
N GLY A 302 22.89 -1.43 -1.07
CA GLY A 302 22.69 0.01 -1.13
C GLY A 302 22.73 0.57 -2.55
N GLU A 303 23.73 0.18 -3.34
CA GLU A 303 23.88 0.66 -4.74
C GLU A 303 22.63 0.36 -5.58
N MET A 304 22.00 -0.79 -5.38
CA MET A 304 20.78 -1.13 -6.10
C MET A 304 19.58 -0.33 -5.58
N LEU A 305 19.52 -0.04 -4.28
CA LEU A 305 18.51 0.84 -3.71
C LEU A 305 18.61 2.25 -4.31
N GLU A 306 19.82 2.79 -4.41
CA GLU A 306 20.08 4.09 -5.01
C GLU A 306 19.73 4.11 -6.50
N TYR A 307 20.08 3.06 -7.25
CA TYR A 307 19.69 2.87 -8.64
C TYR A 307 18.19 2.92 -8.86
N TYR A 308 17.40 2.27 -8.01
CA TYR A 308 15.95 2.30 -8.12
C TYR A 308 15.34 3.64 -7.70
N LEU A 309 15.93 4.30 -6.72
CA LEU A 309 15.41 5.59 -6.25
C LEU A 309 15.73 6.73 -7.22
N PHE A 310 16.94 6.77 -7.75
CA PHE A 310 17.41 7.89 -8.56
C PHE A 310 17.61 7.51 -10.02
N PRO A 311 17.16 8.38 -10.95
CA PRO A 311 16.55 9.70 -10.72
C PRO A 311 15.03 9.68 -10.57
N LYS A 312 14.32 8.54 -10.53
CA LYS A 312 12.84 8.43 -10.48
C LYS A 312 12.22 9.31 -9.41
N MET A 313 12.82 9.30 -8.21
CA MET A 313 12.32 10.06 -7.06
C MET A 313 12.25 11.56 -7.32
N LEU A 314 13.08 12.13 -8.21
CA LEU A 314 13.00 13.55 -8.57
C LEU A 314 11.68 13.89 -9.25
N GLY A 315 11.17 13.02 -10.13
CA GLY A 315 9.87 13.19 -10.77
C GLY A 315 8.71 13.10 -9.77
N TYR A 316 8.81 12.16 -8.83
CA TYR A 316 7.84 12.03 -7.74
C TYR A 316 7.83 13.27 -6.83
N VAL A 317 9.02 13.76 -6.42
CA VAL A 317 9.14 14.94 -5.55
C VAL A 317 8.53 16.17 -6.22
N GLU A 318 8.70 16.33 -7.54
CA GLU A 318 8.04 17.39 -8.30
C GLU A 318 6.51 17.31 -8.15
N ARG A 319 5.93 16.12 -8.24
CA ARG A 319 4.48 15.94 -8.05
C ARG A 319 4.03 16.10 -6.61
N ALA A 320 4.80 15.61 -5.66
CA ALA A 320 4.50 15.75 -4.23
C ALA A 320 4.50 17.21 -3.78
N TRP A 321 5.36 18.06 -4.38
CA TRP A 321 5.50 19.46 -4.03
C TRP A 321 4.50 20.38 -4.76
N ASN A 322 4.33 20.16 -6.07
CA ASN A 322 3.55 21.05 -6.93
C ASN A 322 2.14 20.53 -7.27
N GLY A 323 1.81 19.28 -6.93
CA GLY A 323 0.53 18.66 -7.26
C GLY A 323 0.35 18.45 -8.78
N ASP A 324 -0.84 18.75 -9.29
CA ASP A 324 -1.14 18.57 -10.71
C ASP A 324 -0.33 19.57 -11.58
N PRO A 325 0.25 19.11 -12.71
CA PRO A 325 1.00 19.98 -13.59
C PRO A 325 0.08 20.93 -14.39
N ASP A 326 0.57 22.11 -14.72
CA ASP A 326 -0.19 23.15 -15.42
C ASP A 326 -0.71 22.68 -16.79
N TRP A 327 0.06 21.82 -17.50
CA TRP A 327 -0.37 21.29 -18.77
C TRP A 327 -1.68 20.50 -18.69
N SER A 328 -1.98 19.89 -17.53
CA SER A 328 -3.21 19.10 -17.32
C SER A 328 -4.50 19.93 -17.32
N THR A 329 -4.38 21.26 -17.27
CA THR A 329 -5.50 22.22 -17.23
C THR A 329 -5.85 22.82 -18.58
N GLN A 330 -5.07 22.52 -19.63
CA GLN A 330 -5.30 23.06 -20.99
C GLN A 330 -6.62 22.57 -21.57
N ALA A 331 -7.18 23.33 -22.51
CA ALA A 331 -8.54 23.13 -23.00
C ALA A 331 -8.68 21.90 -23.93
N THR A 332 -7.64 21.61 -24.70
CA THR A 332 -7.64 20.52 -25.69
C THR A 332 -6.51 19.51 -25.41
N GLU A 333 -6.70 18.28 -25.89
CA GLU A 333 -5.68 17.24 -25.75
C GLU A 333 -4.37 17.60 -26.44
N ASP A 334 -4.43 18.28 -27.60
CA ASP A 334 -3.24 18.73 -28.31
C ASP A 334 -2.49 19.81 -27.52
N GLU A 335 -3.19 20.76 -26.91
CA GLU A 335 -2.59 21.76 -26.02
C GLU A 335 -1.99 21.11 -24.78
N MET A 336 -2.68 20.12 -24.17
CA MET A 336 -2.13 19.36 -23.04
C MET A 336 -0.84 18.64 -23.42
N LYS A 337 -0.79 17.95 -24.57
CA LYS A 337 0.40 17.25 -25.06
C LYS A 337 1.56 18.21 -25.35
N ALA A 338 1.26 19.35 -25.99
CA ALA A 338 2.25 20.38 -26.25
C ALA A 338 2.76 21.03 -24.95
N GLY A 339 1.87 21.29 -23.99
CA GLY A 339 2.19 21.78 -22.66
C GLY A 339 3.10 20.79 -21.91
N ARG A 340 2.71 19.51 -21.88
CA ARG A 340 3.50 18.44 -21.27
C ARG A 340 4.92 18.38 -21.82
N ALA A 341 5.09 18.47 -23.13
CA ALA A 341 6.42 18.47 -23.76
C ALA A 341 7.26 19.69 -23.35
N ARG A 342 6.67 20.89 -23.26
CA ARG A 342 7.38 22.08 -22.79
C ARG A 342 7.81 22.00 -21.34
N GLU A 343 6.89 21.62 -20.45
CA GLU A 343 7.18 21.50 -19.02
C GLU A 343 8.19 20.38 -18.73
N TRP A 344 8.12 19.27 -19.47
CA TRP A 344 9.12 18.21 -19.40
C TRP A 344 10.52 18.72 -19.74
N ASN A 345 10.67 19.46 -20.84
CA ASN A 345 11.96 20.03 -21.22
C ASN A 345 12.50 20.99 -20.15
N GLN A 346 11.66 21.80 -19.54
CA GLN A 346 12.04 22.69 -18.44
C GLN A 346 12.51 21.88 -17.22
N PHE A 347 11.76 20.86 -16.84
CA PHE A 347 12.08 19.98 -15.70
C PHE A 347 13.41 19.23 -15.92
N VAL A 348 13.61 18.63 -17.10
CA VAL A 348 14.86 17.91 -17.44
C VAL A 348 16.06 18.85 -17.42
N ASN A 349 15.93 20.09 -17.92
CA ASN A 349 16.98 21.08 -17.82
C ASN A 349 17.34 21.42 -16.38
N LEU A 350 16.33 21.56 -15.51
CA LEU A 350 16.55 21.79 -14.07
C LEU A 350 17.26 20.59 -13.42
N VAL A 351 16.79 19.36 -13.69
CA VAL A 351 17.38 18.14 -13.17
C VAL A 351 18.83 18.01 -13.63
N SER A 352 19.12 18.17 -14.92
CA SER A 352 20.46 17.98 -15.48
C SER A 352 21.47 19.04 -15.01
N GLN A 353 21.02 20.27 -14.83
CA GLN A 353 21.93 21.38 -14.49
C GLN A 353 22.09 21.59 -12.99
N ARG A 354 21.16 21.15 -12.18
CA ARG A 354 21.18 21.38 -10.74
C ARG A 354 21.16 20.10 -9.90
N GLU A 355 20.20 19.22 -10.15
CA GLU A 355 19.96 18.10 -9.24
C GLU A 355 20.95 16.95 -9.46
N LEU A 356 21.27 16.59 -10.71
CA LEU A 356 22.26 15.54 -10.96
C LEU A 356 23.66 15.92 -10.47
N PRO A 357 24.21 17.14 -10.77
CA PRO A 357 25.49 17.55 -10.19
C PRO A 357 25.48 17.58 -8.65
N ARG A 358 24.35 17.91 -8.03
CA ARG A 358 24.19 17.88 -6.58
C ARG A 358 24.25 16.44 -6.05
N LEU A 359 23.56 15.50 -6.71
CA LEU A 359 23.62 14.09 -6.33
C LEU A 359 25.01 13.50 -6.45
N GLU A 360 25.76 13.84 -7.52
CA GLU A 360 27.18 13.45 -7.68
C GLU A 360 28.11 13.90 -6.54
N THR A 361 27.72 14.92 -5.78
CA THR A 361 28.50 15.38 -4.62
C THR A 361 28.11 14.66 -3.33
N ILE A 362 27.01 13.92 -3.33
CA ILE A 362 26.48 13.19 -2.16
C ILE A 362 26.84 11.71 -2.23
N PHE A 363 26.84 11.15 -3.42
CA PHE A 363 27.16 9.76 -3.76
C PHE A 363 28.46 9.66 -4.53
#